data_234954bd38a0ba95642e613d31b55d56
#
_entry.id   234954bd38a0ba95642e613d31b55d56
#
_cell.length_a   1.000
_cell.length_b   1.000
_cell.length_c   1.000
_cell.angle_alpha   90.00
_cell.angle_beta   90.00
_cell.angle_gamma   90.00
#
_symmetry.space_group_name_H-M   'P 1'
#
loop_
_entity.id
_entity.type
_entity.pdbx_description
1 polymer ?
#
loop_
_entity_poly.entity_id
_entity_poly.type
_entity_poly.pdbx_seq_one_letter_code
_entity_poly.pdbx_strand_id
1 'polypeptide(L)'
;LLVVNDFTALAMSLPGLKPADLMQVGGGKPALNSVIGVLGPGTGLGVSGVIPTVDGFVTLGSEGGHTNFAPADEREYAILQYAWQTWSHVSTERLISGPGMEIIYRAIAKRNGRQVRDLTSQEIMAGALTDKDPLCLEVLECFCAMLGGATANLAVTLGAFGGMFIGGGIVPRMGEWFAQSPFRSRFEAKGRFTSYLSEIPTYVITTPNPAFYGVATILSEHLRGRSGANTLMERVRHL
;
A
#
# COMPACT_ATOMS: atom_id res chain seq x y z
N LEU A 1 -15.52 13.06 -22.00
CA LEU A 1 -14.24 12.76 -21.37
C LEU A 1 -14.51 12.08 -20.05
N LEU A 2 -13.99 10.87 -19.85
CA LEU A 2 -14.00 10.15 -18.57
C LEU A 2 -12.62 10.30 -17.93
N VAL A 3 -12.54 10.86 -16.73
CA VAL A 3 -11.31 10.97 -15.94
C VAL A 3 -11.45 10.06 -14.74
N VAL A 4 -10.48 9.20 -14.53
CA VAL A 4 -10.46 8.20 -13.44
C VAL A 4 -9.15 8.35 -12.69
N ASN A 5 -9.21 8.31 -11.35
CA ASN A 5 -8.02 8.25 -10.51
C ASN A 5 -7.26 6.94 -10.78
N ASP A 6 -5.93 6.99 -10.77
CA ASP A 6 -5.06 5.84 -11.09
C ASP A 6 -5.26 4.67 -10.12
N PHE A 7 -5.45 4.92 -8.81
CA PHE A 7 -5.72 3.86 -7.84
C PHE A 7 -7.15 3.31 -7.93
N THR A 8 -8.14 4.11 -8.37
CA THR A 8 -9.47 3.61 -8.72
C THR A 8 -9.38 2.66 -9.92
N ALA A 9 -8.61 3.03 -10.95
CA ALA A 9 -8.36 2.16 -12.08
C ALA A 9 -7.61 0.89 -11.68
N LEU A 10 -6.59 1.01 -10.83
CA LEU A 10 -5.88 -0.15 -10.28
C LEU A 10 -6.82 -1.07 -9.52
N ALA A 11 -7.68 -0.53 -8.65
CA ALA A 11 -8.67 -1.32 -7.90
C ALA A 11 -9.59 -2.09 -8.86
N MET A 12 -10.12 -1.46 -9.91
CA MET A 12 -10.98 -2.11 -10.89
C MET A 12 -10.27 -3.22 -11.68
N SER A 13 -8.95 -3.24 -11.74
CA SER A 13 -8.21 -4.32 -12.39
C SER A 13 -8.15 -5.60 -11.57
N LEU A 14 -8.28 -5.52 -10.22
CA LEU A 14 -8.00 -6.63 -9.30
C LEU A 14 -8.80 -7.89 -9.57
N PRO A 15 -10.13 -7.82 -9.83
CA PRO A 15 -10.92 -9.01 -10.13
C PRO A 15 -10.50 -9.77 -11.39
N GLY A 16 -9.78 -9.09 -12.29
CA GLY A 16 -9.29 -9.66 -13.57
C GLY A 16 -7.85 -10.15 -13.53
N LEU A 17 -7.10 -9.94 -12.44
CA LEU A 17 -5.72 -10.40 -12.33
C LEU A 17 -5.65 -11.92 -12.19
N LYS A 18 -4.66 -12.51 -12.84
CA LYS A 18 -4.40 -13.95 -12.81
C LYS A 18 -3.37 -14.28 -11.72
N PRO A 19 -3.30 -15.53 -11.24
CA PRO A 19 -2.26 -15.94 -10.29
C PRO A 19 -0.83 -15.61 -10.73
N ALA A 20 -0.54 -15.65 -12.04
CA ALA A 20 0.76 -15.29 -12.60
C ALA A 20 1.10 -13.79 -12.50
N ASP A 21 0.11 -12.93 -12.26
CA ASP A 21 0.26 -11.48 -12.11
C ASP A 21 0.55 -11.08 -10.64
N LEU A 22 0.58 -12.08 -9.74
CA LEU A 22 0.58 -11.88 -8.29
C LEU A 22 1.68 -12.70 -7.61
N MET A 23 2.31 -12.10 -6.62
CA MET A 23 3.16 -12.82 -5.66
C MET A 23 2.46 -12.79 -4.29
N GLN A 24 2.05 -13.96 -3.79
CA GLN A 24 1.45 -14.06 -2.46
C GLN A 24 2.55 -13.94 -1.38
N VAL A 25 2.26 -13.17 -0.34
CA VAL A 25 3.12 -12.97 0.82
C VAL A 25 2.39 -13.43 2.08
N GLY A 26 2.90 -14.48 2.71
CA GLY A 26 2.24 -15.11 3.86
C GLY A 26 1.10 -16.03 3.49
N GLY A 27 0.26 -16.37 4.50
CA GLY A 27 -0.85 -17.31 4.38
C GLY A 27 -2.19 -16.64 4.00
N GLY A 28 -3.26 -17.38 4.26
CA GLY A 28 -4.64 -16.98 3.99
C GLY A 28 -5.14 -17.39 2.60
N LYS A 29 -6.45 -17.38 2.46
CA LYS A 29 -7.14 -17.64 1.18
C LYS A 29 -8.24 -16.62 0.97
N PRO A 30 -8.46 -16.13 -0.26
CA PRO A 30 -9.49 -15.13 -0.52
C PRO A 30 -10.88 -15.74 -0.28
N ALA A 31 -11.71 -15.04 0.50
CA ALA A 31 -13.11 -15.39 0.62
C ALA A 31 -13.88 -14.88 -0.61
N LEU A 32 -14.74 -15.74 -1.17
CA LEU A 32 -15.56 -15.38 -2.31
C LEU A 32 -16.53 -14.24 -1.96
N ASN A 33 -16.78 -13.37 -2.92
CA ASN A 33 -17.72 -12.24 -2.79
C ASN A 33 -17.43 -11.34 -1.57
N SER A 34 -16.15 -11.18 -1.24
CA SER A 34 -15.70 -10.34 -0.13
C SER A 34 -14.94 -9.13 -0.64
N VAL A 35 -14.95 -8.08 0.18
CA VAL A 35 -14.24 -6.84 -0.14
C VAL A 35 -12.74 -7.11 -0.32
N ILE A 36 -12.17 -6.44 -1.31
CA ILE A 36 -10.74 -6.44 -1.63
C ILE A 36 -10.19 -5.05 -1.29
N GLY A 37 -9.05 -4.98 -0.62
CA GLY A 37 -8.33 -3.74 -0.39
C GLY A 37 -7.08 -3.65 -1.26
N VAL A 38 -6.71 -2.44 -1.64
CA VAL A 38 -5.45 -2.16 -2.35
C VAL A 38 -4.81 -0.88 -1.82
N LEU A 39 -3.51 -0.95 -1.63
CA LEU A 39 -2.68 0.22 -1.39
C LEU A 39 -1.35 0.04 -2.12
N GLY A 40 -0.66 1.15 -2.39
CA GLY A 40 0.59 1.04 -3.12
C GLY A 40 1.47 2.26 -2.97
N PRO A 41 2.67 2.05 -2.39
CA PRO A 41 3.66 3.09 -2.29
C PRO A 41 4.35 3.33 -3.64
N GLY A 42 4.46 4.61 -3.97
CA GLY A 42 5.14 5.15 -5.13
C GLY A 42 5.77 6.50 -4.79
N THR A 43 5.52 7.53 -5.60
CA THR A 43 5.82 8.94 -5.23
C THR A 43 4.94 9.42 -4.08
N GLY A 44 3.76 8.81 -3.92
CA GLY A 44 2.84 8.94 -2.80
C GLY A 44 2.39 7.56 -2.29
N LEU A 45 1.24 7.52 -1.62
CA LEU A 45 0.59 6.30 -1.16
C LEU A 45 -0.88 6.28 -1.63
N GLY A 46 -1.14 5.60 -2.73
CA GLY A 46 -2.51 5.37 -3.18
C GLY A 46 -3.21 4.31 -2.33
N VAL A 47 -4.50 4.52 -2.09
CA VAL A 47 -5.36 3.60 -1.33
C VAL A 47 -6.72 3.51 -2.02
N SER A 48 -7.24 2.30 -2.14
CA SER A 48 -8.56 2.04 -2.71
C SER A 48 -9.09 0.69 -2.24
N GLY A 49 -10.23 0.29 -2.74
CA GLY A 49 -10.81 -1.03 -2.51
C GLY A 49 -11.85 -1.38 -3.56
N VAL A 50 -12.28 -2.61 -3.55
CA VAL A 50 -13.32 -3.14 -4.45
C VAL A 50 -14.37 -3.86 -3.63
N ILE A 51 -15.62 -3.47 -3.83
CA ILE A 51 -16.78 -4.11 -3.22
C ILE A 51 -17.47 -4.93 -4.30
N PRO A 52 -17.58 -6.25 -4.14
CA PRO A 52 -18.39 -7.09 -5.03
C PRO A 52 -19.87 -6.79 -4.84
N THR A 53 -20.61 -6.74 -5.94
CA THR A 53 -22.08 -6.55 -5.97
C THR A 53 -22.70 -7.59 -6.88
N VAL A 54 -24.04 -7.67 -6.88
CA VAL A 54 -24.78 -8.58 -7.78
C VAL A 54 -24.56 -8.26 -9.27
N ASP A 55 -24.26 -7.02 -9.58
CA ASP A 55 -24.09 -6.55 -10.97
C ASP A 55 -22.63 -6.37 -11.38
N GLY A 56 -21.65 -6.78 -10.54
CA GLY A 56 -20.24 -6.63 -10.80
C GLY A 56 -19.47 -6.08 -9.60
N PHE A 57 -18.69 -5.01 -9.80
CA PHE A 57 -17.81 -4.47 -8.77
C PHE A 57 -17.97 -2.94 -8.65
N VAL A 58 -17.86 -2.44 -7.41
CA VAL A 58 -17.79 -1.00 -7.13
C VAL A 58 -16.43 -0.70 -6.54
N THR A 59 -15.70 0.26 -7.12
CA THR A 59 -14.43 0.74 -6.58
C THR A 59 -14.63 1.87 -5.60
N LEU A 60 -13.81 1.91 -4.56
CA LEU A 60 -13.80 2.98 -3.58
C LEU A 60 -12.81 4.08 -4.01
N GLY A 61 -13.31 5.29 -4.22
CA GLY A 61 -12.46 6.48 -4.26
C GLY A 61 -11.96 6.78 -2.84
N SER A 62 -10.66 6.92 -2.65
CA SER A 62 -10.08 7.09 -1.32
C SER A 62 -8.81 7.93 -1.38
N GLU A 63 -8.64 8.76 -0.35
CA GLU A 63 -7.41 9.47 -0.02
C GLU A 63 -6.81 8.91 1.29
N GLY A 64 -6.94 7.60 1.48
CA GLY A 64 -6.51 6.90 2.70
C GLY A 64 -5.03 7.00 3.02
N GLY A 65 -4.18 7.34 2.05
CA GLY A 65 -2.76 7.67 2.28
C GLY A 65 -2.55 8.88 3.18
N HIS A 66 -3.53 9.79 3.23
CA HIS A 66 -3.48 11.01 4.06
C HIS A 66 -3.97 10.82 5.49
N THR A 67 -4.35 9.61 5.91
CA THR A 67 -4.64 9.31 7.32
C THR A 67 -3.39 9.51 8.19
N ASN A 68 -3.59 9.84 9.47
CA ASN A 68 -2.49 10.02 10.40
C ASN A 68 -1.63 8.75 10.49
N PHE A 69 -0.31 8.92 10.45
CA PHE A 69 0.60 7.84 10.76
C PHE A 69 0.54 7.51 12.25
N ALA A 70 0.39 6.24 12.59
CA ALA A 70 0.37 5.73 13.95
C ALA A 70 1.58 4.78 14.14
N PRO A 71 2.59 5.18 14.95
CA PRO A 71 3.75 4.35 15.22
C PRO A 71 3.36 3.13 16.06
N ALA A 72 3.97 1.98 15.79
CA ALA A 72 3.72 0.73 16.49
C ALA A 72 4.85 0.34 17.47
N ASP A 73 6.01 0.98 17.38
CA ASP A 73 7.15 0.76 18.24
C ASP A 73 7.96 2.06 18.46
N GLU A 74 8.97 1.99 19.35
CA GLU A 74 9.81 3.14 19.67
C GLU A 74 10.65 3.65 18.48
N ARG A 75 11.00 2.78 17.55
CA ARG A 75 11.73 3.17 16.33
C ARG A 75 10.83 4.01 15.43
N GLU A 76 9.63 3.55 15.18
CA GLU A 76 8.63 4.29 14.39
C GLU A 76 8.22 5.60 15.09
N TYR A 77 8.14 5.60 16.42
CA TYR A 77 7.89 6.82 17.18
C TYR A 77 9.02 7.85 17.03
N ALA A 78 10.27 7.40 17.06
CA ALA A 78 11.42 8.28 16.84
C ALA A 78 11.43 8.87 15.40
N ILE A 79 11.02 8.08 14.40
CA ILE A 79 10.85 8.56 13.03
C ILE A 79 9.73 9.60 12.94
N LEU A 80 8.60 9.36 13.60
CA LEU A 80 7.49 10.31 13.67
C LEU A 80 7.92 11.62 14.36
N GLN A 81 8.66 11.55 15.47
CA GLN A 81 9.22 12.73 16.14
C GLN A 81 10.18 13.51 15.22
N TYR A 82 10.98 12.81 14.41
CA TYR A 82 11.84 13.45 13.43
C TYR A 82 11.02 14.18 12.36
N ALA A 83 9.97 13.55 11.84
CA ALA A 83 9.10 14.13 10.84
C ALA A 83 8.33 15.36 11.36
N TRP A 84 7.90 15.36 12.62
CA TRP A 84 7.23 16.51 13.25
C TRP A 84 8.09 17.77 13.36
N GLN A 85 9.42 17.67 13.22
CA GLN A 85 10.26 18.86 13.15
C GLN A 85 9.99 19.70 11.88
N THR A 86 9.42 19.09 10.85
CA THR A 86 9.14 19.73 9.56
C THR A 86 7.63 19.86 9.28
N TRP A 87 6.81 18.87 9.69
CA TRP A 87 5.39 18.83 9.35
C TRP A 87 4.52 18.70 10.60
N SER A 88 3.53 19.56 10.74
CA SER A 88 2.56 19.50 11.85
C SER A 88 1.62 18.28 11.71
N HIS A 89 1.32 17.84 10.47
CA HIS A 89 0.59 16.63 10.13
C HIS A 89 1.50 15.67 9.41
N VAL A 90 1.72 14.49 9.98
CA VAL A 90 2.46 13.39 9.36
C VAL A 90 1.46 12.32 8.94
N SER A 91 1.15 12.30 7.66
CA SER A 91 0.29 11.26 7.07
C SER A 91 1.04 9.93 6.91
N THR A 92 0.28 8.86 6.72
CA THR A 92 0.81 7.54 6.36
C THR A 92 1.65 7.62 5.10
N GLU A 93 1.21 8.35 4.08
CA GLU A 93 1.94 8.63 2.83
C GLU A 93 3.28 9.32 3.07
N ARG A 94 3.33 10.25 4.05
CA ARG A 94 4.55 11.00 4.34
C ARG A 94 5.74 10.11 4.66
N LEU A 95 5.46 8.92 5.21
CA LEU A 95 6.49 7.92 5.55
C LEU A 95 6.46 6.70 4.63
N ILE A 96 5.30 6.29 4.12
CA ILE A 96 5.18 5.10 3.26
C ILE A 96 5.10 5.53 1.79
N SER A 97 6.19 6.11 1.31
CA SER A 97 6.39 6.52 -0.09
C SER A 97 7.88 6.57 -0.40
N GLY A 98 8.27 6.85 -1.65
CA GLY A 98 9.67 7.07 -2.02
C GLY A 98 10.32 8.19 -1.19
N PRO A 99 9.78 9.42 -1.21
CA PRO A 99 10.25 10.48 -0.33
C PRO A 99 10.20 10.13 1.16
N GLY A 100 9.21 9.32 1.58
CA GLY A 100 9.09 8.82 2.94
C GLY A 100 10.25 7.93 3.36
N MET A 101 10.73 7.07 2.46
CA MET A 101 11.90 6.21 2.72
C MET A 101 13.16 7.05 3.01
N GLU A 102 13.32 8.19 2.35
CA GLU A 102 14.42 9.14 2.62
C GLU A 102 14.28 9.80 4.01
N ILE A 103 13.05 10.10 4.43
CA ILE A 103 12.78 10.63 5.79
C ILE A 103 13.14 9.57 6.83
N ILE A 104 12.73 8.31 6.63
CA ILE A 104 13.08 7.18 7.50
C ILE A 104 14.60 7.04 7.61
N TYR A 105 15.32 7.10 6.47
CA TYR A 105 16.78 7.02 6.44
C TYR A 105 17.43 8.11 7.30
N ARG A 106 17.02 9.37 7.09
CA ARG A 106 17.59 10.50 7.86
C ARG A 106 17.29 10.38 9.35
N ALA A 107 16.09 9.94 9.70
CA ALA A 107 15.68 9.75 11.09
C ALA A 107 16.50 8.66 11.79
N ILE A 108 16.65 7.49 11.15
CA ILE A 108 17.41 6.36 11.70
C ILE A 108 18.90 6.68 11.75
N ALA A 109 19.47 7.30 10.71
CA ALA A 109 20.86 7.73 10.71
C ALA A 109 21.16 8.68 11.89
N LYS A 110 20.30 9.67 12.12
CA LYS A 110 20.41 10.61 13.23
C LYS A 110 20.29 9.90 14.59
N ARG A 111 19.30 9.01 14.73
CA ARG A 111 19.12 8.21 15.96
C ARG A 111 20.35 7.35 16.29
N ASN A 112 20.97 6.78 15.26
CA ASN A 112 22.14 5.91 15.41
C ASN A 112 23.48 6.68 15.48
N GLY A 113 23.46 8.02 15.53
CA GLY A 113 24.65 8.87 15.57
C GLY A 113 25.52 8.76 14.30
N ARG A 114 24.92 8.35 13.19
CA ARG A 114 25.63 8.21 11.90
C ARG A 114 25.52 9.48 11.07
N GLN A 115 26.54 9.70 10.23
CA GLN A 115 26.50 10.78 9.25
C GLN A 115 25.35 10.57 8.27
N VAL A 116 24.47 11.55 8.15
CA VAL A 116 23.40 11.55 7.16
C VAL A 116 24.00 11.83 5.78
N ARG A 117 23.74 10.92 4.83
CA ARG A 117 24.01 11.13 3.41
C ARG A 117 22.71 11.54 2.71
N ASP A 118 22.83 12.24 1.61
CA ASP A 118 21.66 12.60 0.79
C ASP A 118 21.44 11.50 -0.25
N LEU A 119 20.67 10.48 0.14
CA LEU A 119 20.36 9.30 -0.67
C LEU A 119 18.91 9.36 -1.13
N THR A 120 18.69 9.04 -2.38
CA THR A 120 17.37 8.78 -2.96
C THR A 120 16.81 7.44 -2.47
N SER A 121 15.51 7.26 -2.55
CA SER A 121 14.88 5.98 -2.22
C SER A 121 15.41 4.80 -3.04
N GLN A 122 15.82 5.03 -4.30
CA GLN A 122 16.45 4.00 -5.13
C GLN A 122 17.85 3.62 -4.61
N GLU A 123 18.66 4.60 -4.21
CA GLU A 123 19.99 4.35 -3.64
C GLU A 123 19.89 3.65 -2.28
N ILE A 124 18.91 4.02 -1.43
CA ILE A 124 18.65 3.33 -0.17
C ILE A 124 18.29 1.87 -0.44
N MET A 125 17.41 1.62 -1.42
CA MET A 125 16.99 0.27 -1.79
C MET A 125 18.14 -0.56 -2.36
N ALA A 126 18.97 0.04 -3.23
CA ALA A 126 20.19 -0.61 -3.75
C ALA A 126 21.19 -0.89 -2.64
N GLY A 127 21.42 0.08 -1.73
CA GLY A 127 22.27 -0.07 -0.55
C GLY A 127 21.82 -1.25 0.32
N ALA A 128 20.51 -1.42 0.53
CA ALA A 128 19.97 -2.52 1.31
C ALA A 128 20.09 -3.89 0.59
N LEU A 129 19.64 -3.95 -0.66
CA LEU A 129 19.46 -5.21 -1.37
C LEU A 129 20.75 -5.72 -2.02
N THR A 130 21.59 -4.83 -2.54
CA THR A 130 22.82 -5.16 -3.26
C THR A 130 24.04 -5.04 -2.36
N ASP A 131 24.26 -3.86 -1.78
CA ASP A 131 25.49 -3.54 -1.05
C ASP A 131 25.47 -4.07 0.40
N LYS A 132 24.29 -4.48 0.89
CA LYS A 132 24.06 -4.97 2.25
C LYS A 132 24.48 -3.95 3.34
N ASP A 133 24.32 -2.64 3.02
CA ASP A 133 24.54 -1.57 4.00
C ASP A 133 23.55 -1.75 5.16
N PRO A 134 24.03 -1.92 6.41
CA PRO A 134 23.13 -2.21 7.53
C PRO A 134 22.12 -1.11 7.83
N LEU A 135 22.46 0.16 7.56
CA LEU A 135 21.55 1.28 7.77
C LEU A 135 20.45 1.28 6.72
N CYS A 136 20.79 1.07 5.45
CA CYS A 136 19.81 0.96 4.38
C CYS A 136 18.88 -0.25 4.57
N LEU A 137 19.42 -1.37 5.07
CA LEU A 137 18.62 -2.56 5.40
C LEU A 137 17.63 -2.27 6.52
N GLU A 138 18.08 -1.61 7.62
CA GLU A 138 17.20 -1.20 8.73
C GLU A 138 16.07 -0.28 8.25
N VAL A 139 16.37 0.64 7.33
CA VAL A 139 15.37 1.54 6.72
C VAL A 139 14.34 0.75 5.93
N LEU A 140 14.78 -0.19 5.10
CA LEU A 140 13.90 -0.99 4.25
C LEU A 140 13.01 -1.92 5.08
N GLU A 141 13.55 -2.55 6.12
CA GLU A 141 12.78 -3.34 7.07
C GLU A 141 11.72 -2.49 7.80
N CYS A 142 12.10 -1.30 8.25
CA CYS A 142 11.18 -0.39 8.91
C CYS A 142 10.05 0.05 7.98
N PHE A 143 10.39 0.41 6.74
CA PHE A 143 9.41 0.76 5.70
C PHE A 143 8.42 -0.39 5.45
N CYS A 144 8.90 -1.63 5.32
CA CYS A 144 8.05 -2.79 5.11
C CYS A 144 7.16 -3.08 6.34
N ALA A 145 7.68 -2.91 7.57
CA ALA A 145 6.89 -3.03 8.78
C ALA A 145 5.76 -1.99 8.83
N MET A 146 6.07 -0.72 8.57
CA MET A 146 5.06 0.36 8.50
C MET A 146 4.00 0.07 7.43
N LEU A 147 4.42 -0.40 6.24
CA LEU A 147 3.50 -0.79 5.17
C LEU A 147 2.58 -1.94 5.62
N GLY A 148 3.11 -2.93 6.34
CA GLY A 148 2.32 -4.01 6.94
C GLY A 148 1.26 -3.48 7.90
N GLY A 149 1.63 -2.55 8.78
CA GLY A 149 0.71 -1.89 9.71
C GLY A 149 -0.41 -1.11 8.99
N ALA A 150 -0.05 -0.33 7.97
CA ALA A 150 -1.03 0.42 7.17
C ALA A 150 -1.98 -0.52 6.41
N THR A 151 -1.43 -1.60 5.82
CA THR A 151 -2.23 -2.63 5.14
C THR A 151 -3.21 -3.30 6.10
N ALA A 152 -2.77 -3.60 7.33
CA ALA A 152 -3.63 -4.18 8.37
C ALA A 152 -4.76 -3.22 8.78
N ASN A 153 -4.46 -1.91 8.93
CA ASN A 153 -5.47 -0.90 9.22
C ASN A 153 -6.55 -0.86 8.14
N LEU A 154 -6.15 -0.86 6.86
CA LEU A 154 -7.09 -0.90 5.74
C LEU A 154 -7.90 -2.20 5.72
N ALA A 155 -7.24 -3.35 5.96
CA ALA A 155 -7.90 -4.66 5.98
C ALA A 155 -9.01 -4.75 7.03
N VAL A 156 -8.77 -4.28 8.26
CA VAL A 156 -9.81 -4.30 9.31
C VAL A 156 -10.88 -3.23 9.09
N THR A 157 -10.52 -2.09 8.49
CA THR A 157 -11.48 -1.02 8.17
C THR A 157 -12.48 -1.45 7.11
N LEU A 158 -12.01 -2.18 6.09
CA LEU A 158 -12.84 -2.62 4.96
C LEU A 158 -13.48 -4.00 5.18
N GLY A 159 -13.00 -4.79 6.14
CA GLY A 159 -13.35 -6.21 6.22
C GLY A 159 -12.87 -6.98 4.97
N ALA A 160 -11.64 -6.75 4.54
CA ALA A 160 -11.12 -7.13 3.22
C ALA A 160 -10.74 -8.62 3.13
N PHE A 161 -11.69 -9.54 3.41
CA PHE A 161 -11.46 -10.99 3.30
C PHE A 161 -11.23 -11.48 1.86
N GLY A 162 -11.55 -10.68 0.85
CA GLY A 162 -11.17 -10.96 -0.54
C GLY A 162 -9.67 -10.83 -0.81
N GLY A 163 -8.93 -10.26 0.15
CA GLY A 163 -7.47 -10.09 0.10
C GLY A 163 -7.03 -8.65 0.09
N MET A 164 -5.76 -8.46 0.46
CA MET A 164 -5.07 -7.17 0.39
C MET A 164 -4.04 -7.19 -0.72
N PHE A 165 -4.09 -6.20 -1.60
CA PHE A 165 -3.19 -6.10 -2.75
C PHE A 165 -2.24 -4.91 -2.60
N ILE A 166 -0.96 -5.17 -2.86
CA ILE A 166 0.09 -4.16 -2.82
C ILE A 166 0.47 -3.80 -4.26
N GLY A 167 0.09 -2.59 -4.66
CA GLY A 167 0.46 -2.00 -5.95
C GLY A 167 1.63 -1.03 -5.84
N GLY A 168 1.72 -0.13 -6.82
CA GLY A 168 2.77 0.89 -6.87
C GLY A 168 4.13 0.36 -7.35
N GLY A 169 5.07 1.27 -7.53
CA GLY A 169 6.35 0.95 -8.16
C GLY A 169 7.48 0.56 -7.20
N ILE A 170 7.29 0.65 -5.88
CA ILE A 170 8.37 0.41 -4.92
C ILE A 170 8.48 -1.07 -4.58
N VAL A 171 7.39 -1.70 -4.12
CA VAL A 171 7.41 -3.07 -3.59
C VAL A 171 7.81 -4.12 -4.63
N PRO A 172 7.32 -4.09 -5.89
CA PRO A 172 7.73 -5.08 -6.89
C PRO A 172 9.25 -5.11 -7.15
N ARG A 173 9.95 -3.97 -6.97
CA ARG A 173 11.41 -3.89 -7.13
C ARG A 173 12.20 -4.58 -6.02
N MET A 174 11.57 -4.89 -4.88
CA MET A 174 12.20 -5.64 -3.79
C MET A 174 12.26 -7.14 -4.10
N GLY A 175 11.46 -7.61 -5.07
CA GLY A 175 11.40 -9.02 -5.48
C GLY A 175 11.06 -9.95 -4.31
N GLU A 176 11.68 -11.12 -4.29
CA GLU A 176 11.47 -12.14 -3.27
C GLU A 176 11.90 -11.71 -1.86
N TRP A 177 12.79 -10.71 -1.74
CA TRP A 177 13.19 -10.18 -0.44
C TRP A 177 11.99 -9.64 0.35
N PHE A 178 11.00 -9.03 -0.34
CA PHE A 178 9.81 -8.51 0.31
C PHE A 178 9.02 -9.58 1.05
N ALA A 179 8.94 -10.80 0.52
CA ALA A 179 8.25 -11.90 1.18
C ALA A 179 8.89 -12.33 2.52
N GLN A 180 10.18 -12.04 2.70
CA GLN A 180 10.94 -12.32 3.92
C GLN A 180 11.02 -11.10 4.86
N SER A 181 10.53 -9.95 4.42
CA SER A 181 10.55 -8.70 5.20
C SER A 181 9.56 -8.74 6.37
N PRO A 182 9.64 -7.79 7.31
CA PRO A 182 8.69 -7.68 8.42
C PRO A 182 7.25 -7.32 8.00
N PHE A 183 6.96 -7.15 6.72
CA PHE A 183 5.62 -6.77 6.22
C PHE A 183 4.53 -7.69 6.75
N ARG A 184 4.63 -9.00 6.53
CA ARG A 184 3.56 -9.94 6.87
C ARG A 184 3.40 -10.10 8.38
N SER A 185 4.47 -10.21 9.13
CA SER A 185 4.43 -10.31 10.59
C SER A 185 3.78 -9.08 11.22
N ARG A 186 4.08 -7.88 10.70
CA ARG A 186 3.46 -6.63 11.16
C ARG A 186 2.01 -6.50 10.70
N PHE A 187 1.65 -6.99 9.52
CA PHE A 187 0.27 -7.06 9.06
C PHE A 187 -0.59 -7.87 10.03
N GLU A 188 -0.11 -9.01 10.50
CA GLU A 188 -0.83 -9.87 11.44
C GLU A 188 -0.80 -9.36 12.88
N ALA A 189 0.16 -8.52 13.27
CA ALA A 189 0.37 -8.04 14.63
C ALA A 189 -0.71 -7.04 15.09
N LYS A 190 -1.94 -7.50 15.26
CA LYS A 190 -3.12 -6.70 15.63
C LYS A 190 -3.78 -7.16 16.93
N GLY A 191 -2.98 -7.71 17.87
CA GLY A 191 -3.46 -8.19 19.15
C GLY A 191 -4.57 -9.22 18.99
N ARG A 192 -5.74 -8.98 19.57
CA ARG A 192 -6.88 -9.92 19.49
C ARG A 192 -7.39 -10.18 18.06
N PHE A 193 -7.00 -9.37 17.07
CA PHE A 193 -7.36 -9.53 15.66
C PHE A 193 -6.28 -10.27 14.85
N THR A 194 -5.24 -10.82 15.48
CA THR A 194 -4.19 -11.59 14.79
C THR A 194 -4.77 -12.75 13.96
N SER A 195 -5.63 -13.57 14.54
CA SER A 195 -6.27 -14.68 13.81
C SER A 195 -7.14 -14.20 12.64
N TYR A 196 -7.84 -13.08 12.82
CA TYR A 196 -8.62 -12.44 11.76
C TYR A 196 -7.76 -12.06 10.56
N LEU A 197 -6.60 -11.43 10.83
CA LEU A 197 -5.70 -10.97 9.76
C LEU A 197 -4.89 -12.10 9.14
N SER A 198 -4.59 -13.17 9.88
CA SER A 198 -3.87 -14.33 9.33
C SER A 198 -4.66 -15.07 8.25
N GLU A 199 -6.00 -14.98 8.28
CA GLU A 199 -6.89 -15.55 7.25
C GLU A 199 -6.93 -14.72 5.97
N ILE A 200 -6.60 -13.41 6.03
CA ILE A 200 -6.63 -12.51 4.88
C ILE A 200 -5.34 -12.68 4.07
N PRO A 201 -5.41 -13.10 2.80
CA PRO A 201 -4.22 -13.20 1.96
C PRO A 201 -3.70 -11.81 1.57
N THR A 202 -2.39 -11.69 1.41
CA THR A 202 -1.75 -10.48 0.91
C THR A 202 -0.98 -10.80 -0.37
N TYR A 203 -1.11 -9.94 -1.38
CA TYR A 203 -0.52 -10.12 -2.71
C TYR A 203 0.24 -8.88 -3.12
N VAL A 204 1.39 -9.07 -3.74
CA VAL A 204 2.08 -8.02 -4.51
C VAL A 204 1.66 -8.17 -5.97
N ILE A 205 1.24 -7.08 -6.59
CA ILE A 205 0.94 -7.03 -8.03
C ILE A 205 2.27 -6.93 -8.76
N THR A 206 2.60 -7.95 -9.57
CA THR A 206 3.87 -8.06 -10.29
C THR A 206 3.75 -7.76 -11.77
N THR A 207 2.52 -7.79 -12.32
CA THR A 207 2.30 -7.46 -13.72
C THR A 207 2.55 -5.97 -13.99
N PRO A 208 3.16 -5.60 -15.14
CA PRO A 208 3.38 -4.21 -15.48
C PRO A 208 2.08 -3.50 -15.82
N ASN A 209 1.97 -2.23 -15.39
CA ASN A 209 0.86 -1.33 -15.72
C ASN A 209 -0.56 -1.91 -15.48
N PRO A 210 -0.85 -2.50 -14.32
CA PRO A 210 -2.13 -3.18 -14.07
C PRO A 210 -3.34 -2.24 -14.18
N ALA A 211 -3.18 -0.94 -13.92
CA ALA A 211 -4.24 0.05 -14.02
C ALA A 211 -4.88 0.13 -15.43
N PHE A 212 -4.15 -0.20 -16.49
CA PHE A 212 -4.72 -0.22 -17.84
C PHE A 212 -5.82 -1.28 -18.01
N TYR A 213 -5.74 -2.41 -17.35
CA TYR A 213 -6.82 -3.40 -17.34
C TYR A 213 -8.08 -2.81 -16.70
N GLY A 214 -7.93 -2.08 -15.59
CA GLY A 214 -9.04 -1.41 -14.92
C GLY A 214 -9.65 -0.30 -15.77
N VAL A 215 -8.84 0.52 -16.44
CA VAL A 215 -9.32 1.54 -17.39
C VAL A 215 -10.12 0.89 -18.51
N ALA A 216 -9.64 -0.22 -19.09
CA ALA A 216 -10.36 -0.94 -20.14
C ALA A 216 -11.72 -1.48 -19.65
N THR A 217 -11.77 -2.00 -18.42
CA THR A 217 -13.01 -2.46 -17.78
C THR A 217 -13.99 -1.30 -17.59
N ILE A 218 -13.56 -0.20 -16.98
CA ILE A 218 -14.39 1.00 -16.75
C ILE A 218 -14.94 1.57 -18.07
N LEU A 219 -14.08 1.65 -19.09
CA LEU A 219 -14.49 2.13 -20.42
C LEU A 219 -15.51 1.19 -21.05
N SER A 220 -15.32 -0.10 -20.97
CA SER A 220 -16.25 -1.12 -21.50
C SER A 220 -17.62 -1.02 -20.81
N GLU A 221 -17.66 -0.86 -19.49
CA GLU A 221 -18.90 -0.67 -18.74
C GLU A 221 -19.61 0.64 -19.11
N HIS A 222 -18.85 1.71 -19.25
CA HIS A 222 -19.37 3.02 -19.68
C HIS A 222 -20.01 2.95 -21.08
N LEU A 223 -19.33 2.29 -22.02
CA LEU A 223 -19.84 2.13 -23.39
C LEU A 223 -21.07 1.20 -23.48
N ARG A 224 -21.19 0.25 -22.55
CA ARG A 224 -22.38 -0.63 -22.46
C ARG A 224 -23.58 0.03 -21.79
N GLY A 225 -23.47 1.31 -21.41
CA GLY A 225 -24.53 2.02 -20.71
C GLY A 225 -24.78 1.52 -19.27
N ARG A 226 -23.90 0.66 -18.74
CA ARG A 226 -23.88 0.28 -17.33
C ARG A 226 -23.20 1.40 -16.56
N SER A 227 -23.96 2.42 -16.23
CA SER A 227 -23.55 3.57 -15.40
C SER A 227 -23.39 3.13 -13.92
N GLY A 228 -22.66 2.06 -13.67
CA GLY A 228 -22.31 1.59 -12.32
C GLY A 228 -21.13 2.35 -11.71
N ALA A 229 -20.48 3.24 -12.44
CA ALA A 229 -19.46 4.14 -11.92
C ALA A 229 -20.11 5.32 -11.14
N ASN A 230 -20.95 5.02 -10.16
CA ASN A 230 -21.22 5.93 -9.07
C ASN A 230 -19.95 5.99 -8.19
N THR A 231 -18.92 6.61 -8.72
CA THR A 231 -17.77 7.03 -7.94
C THR A 231 -18.29 8.05 -6.93
N LEU A 232 -18.19 7.76 -5.65
CA LEU A 232 -18.49 8.71 -4.56
C LEU A 232 -17.82 10.09 -4.79
N MET A 233 -16.78 10.15 -5.61
CA MET A 233 -16.04 11.37 -5.96
C MET A 233 -16.84 12.38 -6.81
N GLU A 234 -17.84 11.99 -7.59
CA GLU A 234 -18.67 12.97 -8.30
C GLU A 234 -19.57 13.78 -7.36
N ARG A 235 -19.92 13.22 -6.20
CA ARG A 235 -20.75 13.94 -5.21
C ARG A 235 -19.98 14.89 -4.30
N VAL A 236 -18.67 14.71 -4.15
CA VAL A 236 -17.82 15.58 -3.30
C VAL A 236 -17.39 16.87 -3.99
N ARG A 237 -17.49 16.97 -5.32
CA ARG A 237 -17.18 18.19 -6.07
C ARG A 237 -18.28 19.27 -6.04
N HIS A 238 -19.40 19.01 -5.39
CA HIS A 238 -20.53 19.95 -5.25
C HIS A 238 -20.88 20.26 -3.78
N LEU A 239 -20.00 19.92 -2.82
CA LEU A 239 -19.99 20.39 -1.43
C LEU A 239 -18.80 21.33 -1.20
#